data_0ab9eb1275ccd3b747d8ea9d26f27e82
#
_entry.id   0ab9eb1275ccd3b747d8ea9d26f27e82
#
_cell.length_a   1.000
_cell.length_b   1.000
_cell.length_c   1.000
_cell.angle_alpha   90.00
_cell.angle_beta   90.00
_cell.angle_gamma   90.00
#
_symmetry.space_group_name_H-M   'P 1'
#
loop_
_entity.id
_entity.type
_entity.pdbx_description
1 polymer ?
#
loop_
_entity_poly.entity_id
_entity_poly.type
_entity_poly.pdbx_seq_one_letter_code
_entity_poly.pdbx_strand_id
1 'polypeptide(L)'
;MAVRLLGLDPGLRRSGWGVIEIDGSRLVHIASGAVTSDSKAPLAERLSQLFTTLTAETFVNKNPASTLKLGQARGAVMLAPAQLGIPVAEYAANLIKKSLVGNGHADKNQIQAMINILLPGAKPQTADAADALAVAICHAHHRRAPAIAEALRVAG
;
A
#
# COMPACT_ATOMS: atom_id res chain seq x y z
N MET A 1 -16.98 -9.87 8.91
CA MET A 1 -15.76 -10.68 8.74
C MET A 1 -14.58 -9.74 8.55
N ALA A 2 -13.61 -9.81 9.43
CA ALA A 2 -12.42 -8.98 9.34
C ALA A 2 -11.58 -9.37 8.11
N VAL A 3 -11.08 -8.39 7.38
CA VAL A 3 -10.24 -8.61 6.19
C VAL A 3 -8.94 -7.82 6.36
N ARG A 4 -7.83 -8.49 6.12
CA ARG A 4 -6.53 -7.84 6.13
C ARG A 4 -6.19 -7.29 4.76
N LEU A 5 -5.69 -6.06 4.75
CA LEU A 5 -5.24 -5.34 3.59
C LEU A 5 -3.81 -4.90 3.81
N LEU A 6 -3.00 -5.02 2.77
CA LEU A 6 -1.65 -4.52 2.80
C LEU A 6 -1.49 -3.44 1.73
N GLY A 7 -0.89 -2.34 2.11
CA GLY A 7 -0.37 -1.34 1.23
C GLY A 7 1.12 -1.52 1.00
N LEU A 8 1.58 -1.26 -0.21
CA LEU A 8 2.99 -1.18 -0.55
C LEU A 8 3.30 0.13 -1.26
N ASP A 9 4.41 0.73 -0.88
CA ASP A 9 5.02 1.87 -1.55
C ASP A 9 6.36 1.41 -2.16
N PRO A 10 6.39 1.06 -3.47
CA PRO A 10 7.57 0.46 -4.07
C PRO A 10 8.67 1.49 -4.33
N GLY A 11 9.88 1.20 -3.87
CA GLY A 11 11.09 1.93 -4.18
C GLY A 11 12.29 0.99 -4.33
N LEU A 12 13.20 1.26 -5.26
CA LEU A 12 14.35 0.38 -5.50
C LEU A 12 15.33 0.34 -4.31
N ARG A 13 15.50 1.43 -3.60
CA ARG A 13 16.38 1.49 -2.42
C ARG A 13 15.66 1.04 -1.17
N ARG A 14 14.41 1.42 -1.04
CA ARG A 14 13.55 1.11 0.09
C ARG A 14 12.11 0.99 -0.39
N SER A 15 11.45 -0.08 -0.02
CA SER A 15 10.01 -0.27 -0.25
C SER A 15 9.28 -0.27 1.10
N GLY A 16 8.29 0.59 1.24
CA GLY A 16 7.41 0.63 2.40
C GLY A 16 6.34 -0.47 2.32
N TRP A 17 5.94 -0.99 3.48
CA TRP A 17 4.79 -1.88 3.62
C TRP A 17 3.97 -1.55 4.86
N GLY A 18 2.67 -1.79 4.80
CA GLY A 18 1.77 -1.57 5.92
C GLY A 18 0.54 -2.47 5.85
N VAL A 19 0.27 -3.18 6.94
CA VAL A 19 -0.88 -4.07 7.09
C VAL A 19 -1.93 -3.42 7.98
N ILE A 20 -3.15 -3.36 7.49
CA ILE A 20 -4.32 -2.96 8.27
C ILE A 20 -5.37 -4.07 8.24
N GLU A 21 -6.18 -4.11 9.25
CA GLU A 21 -7.39 -4.94 9.30
C GLU A 21 -8.62 -4.04 9.19
N ILE A 22 -9.59 -4.44 8.38
CA ILE A 22 -10.87 -3.77 8.23
C ILE A 22 -11.98 -4.67 8.75
N ASP A 23 -12.72 -4.20 9.74
CA ASP A 23 -13.93 -4.84 10.24
C ASP A 23 -15.09 -3.83 10.22
N GLY A 24 -16.06 -4.08 9.37
CA GLY A 24 -17.10 -3.10 9.11
C GLY A 24 -16.53 -1.76 8.61
N SER A 25 -16.65 -0.67 9.39
CA SER A 25 -16.06 0.66 9.10
C SER A 25 -14.76 0.94 9.87
N ARG A 26 -14.40 0.06 10.78
CA ARG A 26 -13.23 0.23 11.63
C ARG A 26 -11.96 -0.22 10.89
N LEU A 27 -10.93 0.62 10.92
CA LEU A 27 -9.59 0.30 10.48
C LEU A 27 -8.69 0.09 11.70
N VAL A 28 -7.89 -0.96 11.67
CA VAL A 28 -6.95 -1.31 12.74
C VAL A 28 -5.57 -1.49 12.13
N HIS A 29 -4.57 -0.80 12.67
CA HIS A 29 -3.18 -1.04 12.31
C HIS A 29 -2.72 -2.38 12.88
N ILE A 30 -2.12 -3.22 12.05
CA ILE A 30 -1.54 -4.49 12.44
C ILE A 30 -0.02 -4.39 12.54
N ALA A 31 0.62 -3.98 11.44
CA ALA A 31 2.06 -3.81 11.35
C ALA A 31 2.43 -2.90 10.19
N SER A 32 3.62 -2.32 10.23
CA SER A 32 4.17 -1.55 9.10
C SER A 32 5.69 -1.48 9.19
N GLY A 33 6.35 -1.32 8.07
CA GLY A 33 7.80 -1.26 8.01
C GLY A 33 8.32 -0.89 6.63
N ALA A 34 9.61 -1.09 6.43
CA ALA A 34 10.26 -0.90 5.14
C ALA A 34 11.31 -1.99 4.90
N VAL A 35 11.40 -2.41 3.65
CA VAL A 35 12.42 -3.32 3.14
C VAL A 35 13.46 -2.51 2.38
N THR A 36 14.73 -2.79 2.62
CA THR A 36 15.85 -2.13 1.92
C THR A 36 16.62 -3.12 1.06
N SER A 37 17.07 -2.65 -0.10
CA SER A 37 18.05 -3.38 -0.92
C SER A 37 19.45 -2.79 -0.77
N ASP A 38 20.48 -3.62 -0.94
CA ASP A 38 21.87 -3.15 -0.96
C ASP A 38 22.12 -2.26 -2.18
N SER A 39 22.38 -0.98 -1.95
CA SER A 39 22.59 -0.01 -3.03
C SER A 39 23.87 -0.26 -3.85
N LYS A 40 24.81 -1.08 -3.36
CA LYS A 40 26.05 -1.46 -4.02
C LYS A 40 25.92 -2.72 -4.86
N ALA A 41 24.89 -3.54 -4.61
CA ALA A 41 24.64 -4.76 -5.35
C ALA A 41 24.14 -4.49 -6.79
N PRO A 42 24.34 -5.42 -7.73
CA PRO A 42 23.76 -5.38 -9.07
C PRO A 42 22.23 -5.29 -9.02
N LEU A 43 21.61 -4.67 -10.03
CA LEU A 43 20.18 -4.44 -10.08
C LEU A 43 19.35 -5.71 -9.87
N ALA A 44 19.71 -6.81 -10.57
CA ALA A 44 19.00 -8.08 -10.45
C ALA A 44 18.98 -8.63 -9.02
N GLU A 45 20.11 -8.51 -8.32
CA GLU A 45 20.23 -8.92 -6.92
C GLU A 45 19.38 -8.04 -6.00
N ARG A 46 19.36 -6.73 -6.22
CA ARG A 46 18.52 -5.79 -5.47
C ARG A 46 17.03 -6.09 -5.64
N LEU A 47 16.60 -6.41 -6.86
CA LEU A 47 15.22 -6.82 -7.15
C LEU A 47 14.88 -8.13 -6.44
N SER A 48 15.81 -9.10 -6.43
CA SER A 48 15.66 -10.36 -5.71
C SER A 48 15.56 -10.16 -4.20
N GLN A 49 16.38 -9.27 -3.60
CA GLN A 49 16.31 -8.93 -2.19
C GLN A 49 14.94 -8.36 -1.82
N LEU A 50 14.43 -7.38 -2.59
CA LEU A 50 13.10 -6.79 -2.37
C LEU A 50 12.01 -7.84 -2.51
N PHE A 51 12.05 -8.66 -3.55
CA PHE A 51 11.07 -9.72 -3.80
C PHE A 51 11.04 -10.74 -2.65
N THR A 52 12.19 -11.30 -2.27
CA THR A 52 12.29 -12.34 -1.24
C THR A 52 11.82 -11.84 0.12
N THR A 53 12.25 -10.65 0.51
CA THR A 53 11.86 -10.08 1.80
C THR A 53 10.37 -9.73 1.82
N LEU A 54 9.85 -9.15 0.75
CA LEU A 54 8.42 -8.87 0.64
C LEU A 54 7.60 -10.16 0.62
N THR A 55 7.98 -11.20 -0.08
CA THR A 55 7.26 -12.48 -0.08
C THR A 55 7.17 -13.08 1.32
N ALA A 56 8.18 -12.87 2.16
CA ALA A 56 8.17 -13.32 3.54
C ALA A 56 7.22 -12.51 4.44
N GLU A 57 6.90 -11.26 4.07
CA GLU A 57 6.22 -10.29 4.93
C GLU A 57 4.80 -9.90 4.46
N THR A 58 4.32 -10.30 3.26
CA THR A 58 3.40 -9.50 2.48
C THR A 58 1.99 -9.87 2.23
N PHE A 59 1.28 -8.74 1.83
CA PHE A 59 0.07 -8.65 0.99
C PHE A 59 -0.02 -7.24 0.36
N VAL A 60 -0.42 -7.05 -0.92
CA VAL A 60 -0.03 -5.89 -1.75
C VAL A 60 -1.07 -4.89 -2.23
N ASN A 61 -0.65 -3.63 -2.41
CA ASN A 61 -1.23 -2.65 -3.33
C ASN A 61 -0.23 -1.58 -3.86
N LYS A 62 -0.48 -0.88 -4.99
CA LYS A 62 0.51 -0.12 -5.77
C LYS A 62 0.13 1.23 -6.33
N ASN A 63 1.16 2.02 -6.71
CA ASN A 63 1.07 3.30 -7.43
C ASN A 63 2.04 3.42 -8.61
N PRO A 64 1.62 3.94 -9.81
CA PRO A 64 2.47 4.16 -10.95
C PRO A 64 2.94 5.60 -11.08
N ALA A 65 4.20 5.87 -11.13
CA ALA A 65 4.95 6.84 -11.94
C ALA A 65 6.40 6.89 -11.54
N SER A 66 7.27 6.59 -12.41
CA SER A 66 8.62 7.11 -12.59
C SER A 66 9.56 6.15 -13.31
N THR A 67 10.81 6.54 -13.54
CA THR A 67 11.90 5.93 -14.29
C THR A 67 11.89 4.40 -14.39
N LEU A 68 12.50 3.85 -15.45
CA LEU A 68 12.62 2.41 -15.72
C LEU A 68 13.04 1.57 -14.48
N LYS A 69 13.97 2.07 -13.68
CA LYS A 69 14.44 1.39 -12.45
C LYS A 69 13.36 1.25 -11.37
N LEU A 70 12.52 2.26 -11.22
CA LEU A 70 11.39 2.20 -10.30
C LEU A 70 10.30 1.27 -10.86
N GLY A 71 10.09 1.27 -12.18
CA GLY A 71 9.20 0.31 -12.84
C GLY A 71 9.63 -1.14 -12.62
N GLN A 72 10.93 -1.41 -12.62
CA GLN A 72 11.48 -2.74 -12.33
C GLN A 72 11.28 -3.15 -10.86
N ALA A 73 11.56 -2.24 -9.92
CA ALA A 73 11.30 -2.47 -8.49
C ALA A 73 9.80 -2.70 -8.25
N ARG A 74 8.95 -1.92 -8.90
CA ARG A 74 7.50 -2.09 -8.86
C ARG A 74 7.07 -3.45 -9.39
N GLY A 75 7.64 -3.93 -10.51
CA GLY A 75 7.39 -5.26 -11.05
C GLY A 75 7.72 -6.37 -10.06
N ALA A 76 8.90 -6.31 -9.43
CA ALA A 76 9.31 -7.28 -8.41
C ALA A 76 8.37 -7.28 -7.19
N VAL A 77 7.98 -6.08 -6.73
CA VAL A 77 7.05 -5.89 -5.62
C VAL A 77 5.64 -6.42 -5.96
N MET A 78 5.19 -6.34 -7.24
CA MET A 78 3.90 -6.90 -7.69
C MET A 78 3.91 -8.42 -7.83
N LEU A 79 5.04 -8.97 -8.18
CA LEU A 79 5.15 -10.39 -8.41
C LEU A 79 4.99 -11.19 -7.10
N ALA A 80 5.49 -10.65 -5.99
CA ALA A 80 5.43 -11.30 -4.69
C ALA A 80 4.00 -11.73 -4.29
N PRO A 81 3.00 -10.83 -4.22
CA PRO A 81 1.64 -11.23 -3.88
C PRO A 81 0.94 -12.04 -4.98
N ALA A 82 1.24 -11.74 -6.25
CA ALA A 82 0.68 -12.50 -7.37
C ALA A 82 1.05 -13.99 -7.29
N GLN A 83 2.29 -14.30 -6.88
CA GLN A 83 2.71 -15.68 -6.64
C GLN A 83 2.01 -16.34 -5.45
N LEU A 84 1.56 -15.56 -4.48
CA LEU A 84 0.77 -16.02 -3.34
C LEU A 84 -0.74 -16.09 -3.65
N GLY A 85 -1.15 -15.86 -4.89
CA GLY A 85 -2.56 -15.86 -5.29
C GLY A 85 -3.38 -14.69 -4.72
N ILE A 86 -2.71 -13.61 -4.31
CA ILE A 86 -3.36 -12.46 -3.69
C ILE A 86 -3.76 -11.44 -4.76
N PRO A 87 -5.04 -11.00 -4.80
CA PRO A 87 -5.49 -9.97 -5.71
C PRO A 87 -4.71 -8.66 -5.52
N VAL A 88 -4.26 -8.07 -6.62
CA VAL A 88 -3.49 -6.82 -6.65
C VAL A 88 -4.31 -5.71 -7.28
N ALA A 89 -4.40 -4.56 -6.63
CA ALA A 89 -4.98 -3.33 -7.16
C ALA A 89 -3.96 -2.18 -7.12
N GLU A 90 -4.09 -1.21 -8.02
CA GLU A 90 -3.16 -0.08 -8.14
C GLU A 90 -3.90 1.26 -8.02
N TYR A 91 -3.27 2.22 -7.34
CA TYR A 91 -3.83 3.54 -7.14
C TYR A 91 -2.81 4.63 -7.49
N ALA A 92 -3.28 5.67 -8.19
CA ALA A 92 -2.47 6.86 -8.45
C ALA A 92 -2.25 7.66 -7.16
N ALA A 93 -1.09 8.32 -7.00
CA ALA A 93 -0.74 9.10 -5.81
C ALA A 93 -1.81 10.14 -5.45
N ASN A 94 -2.36 10.83 -6.45
CA ASN A 94 -3.41 11.82 -6.22
C ASN A 94 -4.71 11.19 -5.72
N LEU A 95 -5.02 9.96 -6.15
CA LEU A 95 -6.19 9.24 -5.66
C LEU A 95 -6.00 8.80 -4.20
N ILE A 96 -4.79 8.33 -3.84
CA ILE A 96 -4.46 8.00 -2.46
C ILE A 96 -4.65 9.22 -1.57
N LYS A 97 -4.05 10.37 -1.93
CA LYS A 97 -4.20 11.62 -1.19
C LYS A 97 -5.66 12.06 -1.06
N LYS A 98 -6.41 12.04 -2.15
CA LYS A 98 -7.82 12.38 -2.17
C LYS A 98 -8.66 11.45 -1.30
N SER A 99 -8.35 10.17 -1.29
CA SER A 99 -9.05 9.17 -0.47
C SER A 99 -8.85 9.39 1.03
N LEU A 100 -7.67 9.86 1.45
CA LEU A 100 -7.37 10.10 2.87
C LEU A 100 -7.83 11.49 3.35
N VAL A 101 -7.56 12.53 2.58
CA VAL A 101 -7.68 13.94 3.00
C VAL A 101 -8.80 14.68 2.24
N GLY A 102 -9.38 14.05 1.22
CA GLY A 102 -10.37 14.71 0.35
C GLY A 102 -9.74 15.60 -0.74
N ASN A 103 -8.42 15.83 -0.72
CA ASN A 103 -7.69 16.66 -1.66
C ASN A 103 -6.48 15.93 -2.24
N GLY A 104 -6.36 15.87 -3.57
CA GLY A 104 -5.25 15.21 -4.28
C GLY A 104 -3.89 15.93 -4.16
N HIS A 105 -3.86 17.16 -3.66
CA HIS A 105 -2.64 17.96 -3.45
C HIS A 105 -2.20 18.00 -1.99
N ALA A 106 -2.75 17.14 -1.12
CA ALA A 106 -2.37 17.05 0.27
C ALA A 106 -0.86 16.87 0.46
N ASP A 107 -0.30 17.57 1.45
CA ASP A 107 1.10 17.43 1.84
C ASP A 107 1.32 16.21 2.77
N LYS A 108 2.59 15.90 3.05
CA LYS A 108 2.95 14.75 3.89
C LYS A 108 2.44 14.84 5.32
N ASN A 109 2.38 16.05 5.88
CA ASN A 109 1.90 16.25 7.25
C ASN A 109 0.40 15.97 7.36
N GLN A 110 -0.37 16.40 6.37
CA GLN A 110 -1.80 16.12 6.28
C GLN A 110 -2.09 14.62 6.14
N ILE A 111 -1.32 13.92 5.29
CA ILE A 111 -1.41 12.45 5.15
C ILE A 111 -1.09 11.77 6.47
N GLN A 112 0.01 12.15 7.14
CA GLN A 112 0.41 11.59 8.43
C GLN A 112 -0.65 11.84 9.52
N ALA A 113 -1.22 13.03 9.58
CA ALA A 113 -2.29 13.35 10.52
C ALA A 113 -3.53 12.46 10.30
N MET A 114 -3.91 12.22 9.04
CA MET A 114 -5.04 11.34 8.71
C MET A 114 -4.75 9.87 9.04
N ILE A 115 -3.52 9.39 8.82
CA ILE A 115 -3.12 8.04 9.24
C ILE A 115 -3.29 7.89 10.75
N ASN A 116 -2.86 8.87 11.54
CA ASN A 116 -2.98 8.83 12.99
C ASN A 116 -4.45 8.84 13.47
N ILE A 117 -5.33 9.51 12.73
CA ILE A 117 -6.77 9.55 13.02
C ILE A 117 -7.44 8.22 12.63
N LEU A 118 -7.14 7.72 11.42
CA LEU A 118 -7.79 6.53 10.86
C LEU A 118 -7.25 5.22 11.46
N LEU A 119 -6.00 5.22 11.89
CA LEU A 119 -5.31 4.08 12.50
C LEU A 119 -4.74 4.50 13.87
N PRO A 120 -5.58 4.68 14.90
CA PRO A 120 -5.10 5.08 16.24
C PRO A 120 -4.06 4.08 16.76
N GLY A 121 -2.91 4.61 17.20
CA GLY A 121 -1.80 3.80 17.70
C GLY A 121 -0.81 3.32 16.64
N ALA A 122 -1.07 3.53 15.35
CA ALA A 122 -0.07 3.29 14.31
C ALA A 122 1.12 4.26 14.48
N LYS A 123 2.33 3.71 14.56
CA LYS A 123 3.58 4.48 14.67
C LYS A 123 4.54 4.03 13.57
N PRO A 124 4.29 4.40 12.30
CA PRO A 124 5.18 4.01 11.21
C PRO A 124 6.58 4.58 11.44
N GLN A 125 7.58 3.70 11.42
CA GLN A 125 8.98 4.05 11.73
C GLN A 125 9.67 4.81 10.59
N THR A 126 9.09 4.79 9.40
CA THR A 126 9.64 5.44 8.20
C THR A 126 8.53 6.12 7.39
N ALA A 127 8.92 7.10 6.57
CA ALA A 127 8.01 7.73 5.62
C ALA A 127 7.43 6.70 4.63
N ASP A 128 8.26 5.76 4.16
CA ASP A 128 7.82 4.71 3.23
C ASP A 128 6.75 3.80 3.85
N ALA A 129 6.87 3.47 5.14
CA ALA A 129 5.85 2.72 5.87
C ALA A 129 4.54 3.52 6.03
N ALA A 130 4.63 4.84 6.24
CA ALA A 130 3.46 5.72 6.29
C ALA A 130 2.77 5.80 4.92
N ASP A 131 3.53 5.97 3.85
CA ASP A 131 3.01 6.00 2.48
C ASP A 131 2.33 4.66 2.12
N ALA A 132 2.89 3.53 2.54
CA ALA A 132 2.27 2.20 2.37
C ALA A 132 0.96 2.04 3.17
N LEU A 133 0.89 2.56 4.40
CA LEU A 133 -0.37 2.58 5.16
C LEU A 133 -1.42 3.45 4.47
N ALA A 134 -1.04 4.56 3.87
CA ALA A 134 -1.95 5.39 3.08
C ALA A 134 -2.54 4.63 1.88
N VAL A 135 -1.72 3.81 1.19
CA VAL A 135 -2.19 2.92 0.12
C VAL A 135 -3.21 1.90 0.65
N ALA A 136 -2.92 1.26 1.79
CA ALA A 136 -3.83 0.29 2.41
C ALA A 136 -5.18 0.91 2.79
N ILE A 137 -5.19 2.12 3.36
CA ILE A 137 -6.40 2.88 3.70
C ILE A 137 -7.17 3.22 2.42
N CYS A 138 -6.49 3.70 1.38
CA CYS A 138 -7.11 3.99 0.08
C CYS A 138 -7.81 2.75 -0.48
N HIS A 139 -7.17 1.58 -0.44
CA HIS A 139 -7.78 0.32 -0.86
C HIS A 139 -9.00 -0.04 0.00
N ALA A 140 -8.92 0.14 1.31
CA ALA A 140 -10.05 -0.11 2.22
C ALA A 140 -11.29 0.72 1.86
N HIS A 141 -11.10 2.00 1.49
CA HIS A 141 -12.19 2.88 1.06
C HIS A 141 -12.77 2.46 -0.30
N HIS A 142 -11.92 2.14 -1.28
CA HIS A 142 -12.36 1.79 -2.64
C HIS A 142 -12.95 0.39 -2.74
N ARG A 143 -12.56 -0.54 -1.90
CA ARG A 143 -13.10 -1.89 -1.85
C ARG A 143 -14.60 -1.93 -1.57
N ARG A 144 -15.16 -0.92 -0.90
CA ARG A 144 -16.58 -0.80 -0.58
C ARG A 144 -17.42 -0.23 -1.73
N ALA A 145 -16.80 0.56 -2.60
CA ALA A 145 -17.50 1.20 -3.72
C ALA A 145 -18.16 0.19 -4.69
N PRO A 146 -17.51 -0.91 -5.11
CA PRO A 146 -18.14 -1.91 -5.96
C PRO A 146 -19.34 -2.61 -5.30
N ALA A 147 -19.27 -2.90 -4.01
CA ALA A 147 -20.36 -3.57 -3.28
C ALA A 147 -21.62 -2.68 -3.17
N ILE A 148 -21.43 -1.37 -3.03
CA ILE A 148 -22.54 -0.40 -3.02
C ILE A 148 -23.11 -0.23 -4.43
N ALA A 149 -22.27 -0.16 -5.47
CA ALA A 149 -22.68 -0.06 -6.86
C ALA A 149 -23.44 -1.31 -7.33
N GLU A 150 -23.03 -2.50 -6.89
CA GLU A 150 -23.72 -3.76 -7.17
C GLU A 150 -25.04 -3.85 -6.43
N ALA A 151 -25.10 -3.45 -5.17
CA ALA A 151 -26.34 -3.40 -4.39
C ALA A 151 -27.37 -2.43 -5.01
N LEU A 152 -26.93 -1.29 -5.55
CA LEU A 152 -27.80 -0.34 -6.27
C LEU A 152 -28.27 -0.86 -7.63
N ARG A 153 -27.49 -1.72 -8.31
CA ARG A 153 -27.90 -2.37 -9.56
C ARG A 153 -28.95 -3.46 -9.35
N VAL A 154 -28.91 -4.16 -8.22
CA VAL A 154 -29.86 -5.23 -7.88
C VAL A 154 -31.17 -4.66 -7.33
N ALA A 155 -31.17 -3.42 -6.83
CA ALA A 155 -32.34 -2.75 -6.25
C ALA A 155 -33.13 -1.88 -7.26
N GLY A 156 -32.73 -1.78 -8.52
CA GLY A 156 -33.42 -1.08 -9.62
C GLY A 156 -33.82 -2.01 -10.72
#